data_2a3d6757d85d1fe5d56692673696a8cc
#
_entry.id   2a3d6757d85d1fe5d56692673696a8cc
#
_cell.length_a   1.000
_cell.length_b   1.000
_cell.length_c   1.000
_cell.angle_alpha   90.00
_cell.angle_beta   90.00
_cell.angle_gamma   90.00
#
_symmetry.space_group_name_H-M   'P 1'
#
loop_
_entity.id
_entity.type
_entity.pdbx_description
1 polymer ?
#
loop_
_entity_poly.entity_id
_entity_poly.type
_entity_poly.pdbx_seq_one_letter_code
_entity_poly.pdbx_strand_id
1 'polypeptide(L)'
;MTGTGNNQESETVINVATVGKLRPEPSRGLERISTSRLLWIAAYIVLMALVALRLPLTRQHLSTRVPEEVKSELGDDRLLQLSMTVGTVVFFLVYAVIIALYFSLASVLDKRIIPAKCRVAGRFNMGAFFVIAVLSTIPVNLFSVVFGVVQPRDVPGYWVYFPAMAILVLVFFFRHWRHFPAGRKVLVVLTAIGLASIVAVG
;
A
#
# COMPACT_ATOMS: atom_id res chain seq x y z
N MET A 1 -19.97 -92.95 21.89
CA MET A 1 -20.77 -92.21 20.88
C MET A 1 -20.36 -90.75 21.00
N THR A 2 -19.31 -90.44 20.48
CA THR A 2 -18.88 -89.69 19.27
C THR A 2 -19.77 -88.45 18.96
N GLY A 3 -19.30 -87.32 19.31
CA GLY A 3 -19.85 -86.01 18.92
C GLY A 3 -18.71 -85.01 18.68
N THR A 4 -18.35 -84.93 17.43
CA THR A 4 -17.28 -84.09 16.89
C THR A 4 -17.69 -82.60 16.90
N GLY A 5 -17.00 -81.75 17.65
CA GLY A 5 -17.17 -80.35 17.64
C GLY A 5 -16.26 -79.74 16.58
N ASN A 6 -16.85 -79.08 15.56
CA ASN A 6 -16.17 -78.29 14.57
C ASN A 6 -15.84 -76.88 15.14
N ASN A 7 -14.59 -76.67 15.37
CA ASN A 7 -14.04 -75.33 15.59
C ASN A 7 -13.93 -74.66 14.24
N GLN A 8 -14.84 -73.74 13.92
CA GLN A 8 -14.64 -72.73 12.87
C GLN A 8 -13.81 -71.56 13.45
N GLU A 9 -12.53 -71.64 13.21
CA GLU A 9 -11.66 -70.49 13.34
C GLU A 9 -12.04 -69.49 12.25
N SER A 10 -12.79 -68.48 12.67
CA SER A 10 -13.02 -67.29 11.83
C SER A 10 -11.70 -66.52 11.74
N GLU A 11 -10.91 -66.81 10.72
CA GLU A 11 -9.82 -65.92 10.31
C GLU A 11 -10.38 -64.54 9.94
N THR A 12 -10.26 -63.64 10.90
CA THR A 12 -10.47 -62.19 10.62
C THR A 12 -9.30 -61.72 9.76
N VAL A 13 -9.47 -61.88 8.46
CA VAL A 13 -8.57 -61.27 7.48
C VAL A 13 -8.70 -59.77 7.66
N ILE A 14 -7.83 -59.19 8.50
CA ILE A 14 -7.65 -57.78 8.62
C ILE A 14 -7.11 -57.29 7.27
N ASN A 15 -7.98 -56.69 6.51
CA ASN A 15 -7.69 -56.12 5.20
C ASN A 15 -6.80 -54.89 5.39
N VAL A 16 -5.48 -55.11 5.55
CA VAL A 16 -4.44 -54.10 5.71
C VAL A 16 -4.22 -53.25 4.44
N ALA A 17 -5.02 -53.48 3.41
CA ALA A 17 -4.87 -52.84 2.10
C ALA A 17 -5.53 -51.44 1.98
N THR A 18 -6.13 -50.88 3.04
CA THR A 18 -6.76 -49.55 2.97
C THR A 18 -6.14 -48.53 3.93
N VAL A 19 -4.88 -48.71 4.30
CA VAL A 19 -4.07 -47.54 4.67
C VAL A 19 -3.78 -46.81 3.37
N GLY A 20 -4.86 -46.26 2.80
CA GLY A 20 -4.76 -45.26 1.73
C GLY A 20 -3.75 -44.25 2.21
N LYS A 21 -2.61 -44.17 1.49
CA LYS A 21 -1.69 -43.03 1.54
C LYS A 21 -2.55 -41.79 1.71
N LEU A 22 -2.72 -41.31 2.92
CA LEU A 22 -3.02 -39.93 3.21
C LEU A 22 -1.86 -39.17 2.54
N ARG A 23 -2.02 -38.90 1.23
CA ARG A 23 -1.22 -37.88 0.56
C ARG A 23 -1.29 -36.69 1.50
N PRO A 24 -0.18 -36.26 2.08
CA PRO A 24 -0.19 -35.00 2.79
C PRO A 24 -0.77 -34.02 1.76
N GLU A 25 -2.01 -33.55 2.03
CA GLU A 25 -2.53 -32.42 1.27
C GLU A 25 -1.39 -31.43 1.26
N PRO A 26 -0.91 -31.00 0.07
CA PRO A 26 0.11 -29.98 0.01
C PRO A 26 -0.44 -28.89 0.90
N SER A 27 0.19 -28.69 2.06
CA SER A 27 -0.13 -27.62 2.98
C SER A 27 -0.28 -26.42 2.06
N ARG A 28 -1.52 -26.02 1.80
CA ARG A 28 -1.81 -24.78 1.06
C ARG A 28 -1.11 -23.73 1.85
N GLY A 29 0.17 -23.55 1.49
CA GLY A 29 1.05 -22.61 2.12
C GLY A 29 0.23 -21.34 2.18
N LEU A 30 -0.01 -20.84 3.37
CA LEU A 30 -0.73 -19.61 3.64
C LEU A 30 -0.12 -18.58 2.69
N GLU A 31 -0.72 -18.50 1.49
CA GLU A 31 -0.20 -17.69 0.40
C GLU A 31 -0.23 -16.27 0.94
N ARG A 32 0.95 -15.81 1.35
CA ARG A 32 1.12 -14.45 1.86
C ARG A 32 0.77 -13.52 0.72
N ILE A 33 -0.48 -13.08 0.67
CA ILE A 33 -0.97 -12.15 -0.34
C ILE A 33 -0.14 -10.89 -0.17
N SER A 34 0.91 -10.79 -0.98
CA SER A 34 1.67 -9.56 -1.14
C SER A 34 1.01 -8.74 -2.24
N THR A 35 0.98 -7.43 -2.07
CA THR A 35 0.61 -6.52 -3.16
C THR A 35 1.37 -6.92 -4.41
N SER A 36 0.66 -7.06 -5.53
CA SER A 36 1.28 -7.45 -6.80
C SER A 36 2.38 -6.47 -7.17
N ARG A 37 3.55 -6.96 -7.55
CA ARG A 37 4.68 -6.12 -7.97
C ARG A 37 4.31 -5.20 -9.13
N LEU A 38 3.47 -5.69 -10.04
CA LEU A 38 2.99 -4.89 -11.17
C LEU A 38 2.15 -3.70 -10.72
N LEU A 39 1.26 -3.89 -9.75
CA LEU A 39 0.45 -2.79 -9.19
C LEU A 39 1.30 -1.77 -8.45
N TRP A 40 2.30 -2.25 -7.70
CA TRP A 40 3.24 -1.36 -7.03
C TRP A 40 4.00 -0.50 -8.04
N ILE A 41 4.56 -1.11 -9.10
CA ILE A 41 5.29 -0.41 -10.17
C ILE A 41 4.35 0.55 -10.92
N ALA A 42 3.15 0.10 -11.26
CA ALA A 42 2.18 0.94 -11.97
C ALA A 42 1.79 2.17 -11.15
N ALA A 43 1.45 2.01 -9.86
CA ALA A 43 1.13 3.10 -8.97
C ALA A 43 2.30 4.08 -8.82
N TYR A 44 3.51 3.55 -8.68
CA TYR A 44 4.72 4.36 -8.59
C TYR A 44 4.96 5.18 -9.87
N ILE A 45 4.87 4.56 -11.05
CA ILE A 45 5.06 5.25 -12.33
C ILE A 45 3.99 6.33 -12.53
N VAL A 46 2.71 6.02 -12.25
CA VAL A 46 1.61 6.99 -12.37
C VAL A 46 1.86 8.19 -11.45
N LEU A 47 2.24 7.93 -10.21
CA LEU A 47 2.52 9.02 -9.26
C LEU A 47 3.73 9.86 -9.71
N MET A 48 4.81 9.24 -10.15
CA MET A 48 5.99 9.95 -10.65
C MET A 48 5.68 10.78 -11.90
N ALA A 49 4.83 10.27 -12.80
CA ALA A 49 4.36 11.02 -13.95
C ALA A 49 3.54 12.25 -13.54
N LEU A 50 2.62 12.11 -12.57
CA LEU A 50 1.84 13.24 -12.05
C LEU A 50 2.72 14.30 -11.39
N VAL A 51 3.72 13.88 -10.62
CA VAL A 51 4.70 14.80 -10.01
C VAL A 51 5.52 15.50 -11.08
N ALA A 52 5.98 14.78 -12.11
CA ALA A 52 6.71 15.38 -13.23
C ALA A 52 5.85 16.43 -13.97
N LEU A 53 4.57 16.14 -14.20
CA LEU A 53 3.63 17.09 -14.80
C LEU A 53 3.39 18.34 -13.92
N ARG A 54 3.53 18.20 -12.61
CA ARG A 54 3.37 19.31 -11.66
C ARG A 54 4.64 20.18 -11.53
N LEU A 55 5.81 19.66 -11.87
CA LEU A 55 7.10 20.37 -11.71
C LEU A 55 7.12 21.78 -12.35
N PRO A 56 6.59 22.01 -13.57
CA PRO A 56 6.56 23.34 -14.17
C PRO A 56 5.79 24.35 -13.31
N LEU A 57 4.62 23.95 -12.77
CA LEU A 57 3.80 24.79 -11.90
C LEU A 57 4.54 25.14 -10.60
N THR A 58 5.18 24.16 -9.99
CA THR A 58 5.97 24.34 -8.78
C THR A 58 7.17 25.23 -9.03
N ARG A 59 7.87 25.07 -10.16
CA ARG A 59 9.01 25.90 -10.56
C ARG A 59 8.60 27.35 -10.76
N GLN A 60 7.49 27.61 -11.44
CA GLN A 60 6.96 28.96 -11.64
C GLN A 60 6.62 29.63 -10.29
N HIS A 61 6.00 28.90 -9.37
CA HIS A 61 5.69 29.41 -8.05
C HIS A 61 6.95 29.69 -7.21
N LEU A 62 7.96 28.82 -7.28
CA LEU A 62 9.23 29.03 -6.60
C LEU A 62 9.96 30.26 -7.15
N SER A 63 9.97 30.46 -8.47
CA SER A 63 10.63 31.63 -9.09
C SER A 63 10.04 32.95 -8.64
N THR A 64 8.74 33.02 -8.33
CA THR A 64 8.08 34.22 -7.81
C THR A 64 8.37 34.48 -6.32
N ARG A 65 8.85 33.45 -5.59
CA ARG A 65 9.16 33.56 -4.15
C ARG A 65 10.65 33.77 -3.85
N VAL A 66 11.53 33.75 -4.87
CA VAL A 66 12.94 34.03 -4.67
C VAL A 66 13.10 35.49 -4.29
N PRO A 67 13.69 35.85 -3.13
CA PRO A 67 13.93 37.22 -2.72
C PRO A 67 14.78 37.98 -3.77
N GLU A 68 14.48 39.23 -3.98
CA GLU A 68 15.22 40.06 -4.93
C GLU A 68 16.72 40.17 -4.56
N GLU A 69 17.04 40.10 -3.27
CA GLU A 69 18.43 40.09 -2.77
C GLU A 69 19.21 38.89 -3.34
N VAL A 70 18.62 37.69 -3.35
CA VAL A 70 19.25 36.49 -3.92
C VAL A 70 19.40 36.59 -5.44
N LYS A 71 18.43 37.20 -6.10
CA LYS A 71 18.53 37.45 -7.55
C LYS A 71 19.65 38.44 -7.88
N SER A 72 19.82 39.46 -7.06
CA SER A 72 20.88 40.48 -7.26
C SER A 72 22.27 39.95 -6.94
N GLU A 73 22.41 39.07 -5.95
CA GLU A 73 23.69 38.43 -5.60
C GLU A 73 24.18 37.43 -6.67
N LEU A 74 23.25 36.74 -7.34
CA LEU A 74 23.59 35.76 -8.39
C LEU A 74 24.03 36.45 -9.70
N GLY A 75 23.68 37.73 -9.94
CA GLY A 75 24.18 38.61 -11.03
C GLY A 75 24.05 38.05 -12.45
N ASP A 76 23.75 36.80 -12.64
CA ASP A 76 23.65 36.12 -13.93
C ASP A 76 22.38 35.22 -13.94
N ASP A 77 21.45 35.56 -14.80
CA ASP A 77 20.20 34.79 -15.02
C ASP A 77 20.44 33.35 -15.40
N ARG A 78 21.58 33.03 -16.03
CA ARG A 78 21.97 31.67 -16.40
C ARG A 78 22.29 30.83 -15.16
N LEU A 79 22.99 31.38 -14.17
CA LEU A 79 23.32 30.73 -12.92
C LEU A 79 22.06 30.43 -12.10
N LEU A 80 21.13 31.40 -12.05
CA LEU A 80 19.84 31.21 -11.40
C LEU A 80 19.05 30.09 -12.06
N GLN A 81 18.97 30.06 -13.38
CA GLN A 81 18.25 29.03 -14.13
C GLN A 81 18.89 27.63 -13.96
N LEU A 82 20.23 27.56 -13.95
CA LEU A 82 20.94 26.31 -13.70
C LEU A 82 20.65 25.81 -12.28
N SER A 83 20.76 26.67 -11.29
CA SER A 83 20.50 26.33 -9.88
C SER A 83 19.07 25.82 -9.69
N MET A 84 18.07 26.48 -10.26
CA MET A 84 16.68 26.03 -10.23
C MET A 84 16.50 24.65 -10.92
N THR A 85 17.21 24.42 -12.02
CA THR A 85 17.12 23.16 -12.74
C THR A 85 17.73 22.02 -11.92
N VAL A 86 18.93 22.23 -11.38
CA VAL A 86 19.58 21.25 -10.49
C VAL A 86 18.73 20.98 -9.25
N GLY A 87 18.23 22.03 -8.59
CA GLY A 87 17.36 21.90 -7.43
C GLY A 87 16.09 21.10 -7.74
N THR A 88 15.49 21.33 -8.90
CA THR A 88 14.31 20.57 -9.35
C THR A 88 14.62 19.08 -9.57
N VAL A 89 15.76 18.77 -10.19
CA VAL A 89 16.19 17.38 -10.40
C VAL A 89 16.47 16.68 -9.08
N VAL A 90 17.20 17.34 -8.18
CA VAL A 90 17.49 16.79 -6.84
C VAL A 90 16.19 16.57 -6.07
N PHE A 91 15.28 17.54 -6.06
CA PHE A 91 13.96 17.40 -5.44
C PHE A 91 13.21 16.20 -6.00
N PHE A 92 13.16 16.04 -7.32
CA PHE A 92 12.48 14.92 -7.97
C PHE A 92 13.08 13.56 -7.57
N LEU A 93 14.40 13.44 -7.51
CA LEU A 93 15.09 12.22 -7.09
C LEU A 93 14.81 11.89 -5.61
N VAL A 94 14.91 12.87 -4.72
CA VAL A 94 14.60 12.70 -3.29
C VAL A 94 13.15 12.28 -3.11
N TYR A 95 12.23 12.95 -3.80
CA TYR A 95 10.81 12.62 -3.75
C TYR A 95 10.55 11.19 -4.26
N ALA A 96 11.21 10.76 -5.34
CA ALA A 96 11.11 9.41 -5.87
C ALA A 96 11.51 8.35 -4.82
N VAL A 97 12.60 8.59 -4.09
CA VAL A 97 13.03 7.69 -3.01
C VAL A 97 12.03 7.68 -1.86
N ILE A 98 11.54 8.83 -1.43
CA ILE A 98 10.55 8.94 -0.35
C ILE A 98 9.28 8.17 -0.70
N ILE A 99 8.75 8.32 -1.91
CA ILE A 99 7.55 7.59 -2.37
C ILE A 99 7.80 6.08 -2.47
N ALA A 100 8.97 5.66 -2.94
CA ALA A 100 9.32 4.24 -2.97
C ALA A 100 9.35 3.63 -1.56
N LEU A 101 9.93 4.35 -0.60
CA LEU A 101 9.94 3.94 0.81
C LEU A 101 8.52 3.93 1.40
N TYR A 102 7.70 4.92 1.10
CA TYR A 102 6.32 5.04 1.57
C TYR A 102 5.46 3.86 1.08
N PHE A 103 5.49 3.54 -0.20
CA PHE A 103 4.77 2.39 -0.76
C PHE A 103 5.31 1.05 -0.24
N SER A 104 6.62 0.95 -0.03
CA SER A 104 7.24 -0.22 0.57
C SER A 104 6.80 -0.41 2.01
N LEU A 105 6.77 0.68 2.80
CA LEU A 105 6.27 0.67 4.17
C LEU A 105 4.81 0.19 4.22
N ALA A 106 3.94 0.76 3.39
CA ALA A 106 2.54 0.34 3.30
C ALA A 106 2.42 -1.18 3.00
N SER A 107 3.20 -1.70 2.05
CA SER A 107 3.23 -3.13 1.72
C SER A 107 3.74 -4.01 2.86
N VAL A 108 4.72 -3.53 3.64
CA VAL A 108 5.23 -4.25 4.82
C VAL A 108 4.19 -4.27 5.94
N LEU A 109 3.50 -3.16 6.18
CA LEU A 109 2.43 -3.05 7.16
C LEU A 109 1.27 -4.00 6.82
N ASP A 110 0.88 -4.10 5.53
CA ASP A 110 -0.11 -5.07 5.07
C ASP A 110 0.28 -6.52 5.41
N LYS A 111 1.56 -6.87 5.26
CA LYS A 111 2.05 -8.22 5.58
C LYS A 111 2.08 -8.50 7.08
N ARG A 112 2.42 -7.52 7.90
CA ARG A 112 2.62 -7.70 9.35
C ARG A 112 1.35 -7.56 10.16
N ILE A 113 0.50 -6.58 9.82
CA ILE A 113 -0.65 -6.22 10.65
C ILE A 113 -1.91 -6.98 10.24
N ILE A 114 -2.11 -7.22 8.91
CA ILE A 114 -3.32 -7.86 8.41
C ILE A 114 -3.15 -9.39 8.39
N PRO A 115 -3.99 -10.15 9.12
CA PRO A 115 -3.96 -11.59 9.08
C PRO A 115 -4.30 -12.13 7.68
N ALA A 116 -3.67 -13.24 7.29
CA ALA A 116 -3.90 -13.86 5.98
C ALA A 116 -5.38 -14.23 5.73
N LYS A 117 -6.12 -14.59 6.79
CA LYS A 117 -7.55 -14.95 6.72
C LYS A 117 -8.47 -13.79 6.31
N CYS A 118 -8.03 -12.56 6.45
CA CYS A 118 -8.84 -11.35 6.19
C CYS A 118 -8.45 -10.65 4.89
N ARG A 119 -7.66 -11.28 4.07
CA ARG A 119 -7.26 -10.72 2.78
C ARG A 119 -8.24 -11.15 1.72
N VAL A 120 -8.72 -10.19 0.95
CA VAL A 120 -9.58 -10.47 -0.19
C VAL A 120 -8.72 -11.11 -1.28
N ALA A 121 -8.93 -12.39 -1.55
CA ALA A 121 -8.32 -13.05 -2.69
C ALA A 121 -9.03 -12.56 -3.96
N GLY A 122 -8.35 -11.78 -4.75
CA GLY A 122 -8.84 -11.29 -6.03
C GLY A 122 -7.75 -11.34 -7.09
N ARG A 123 -8.15 -11.11 -8.34
CA ARG A 123 -7.23 -11.07 -9.50
C ARG A 123 -6.12 -10.01 -9.32
N PHE A 124 -6.38 -9.02 -8.47
CA PHE A 124 -5.43 -7.98 -8.05
C PHE A 124 -5.25 -8.06 -6.55
N ASN A 125 -4.18 -8.71 -6.10
CA ASN A 125 -3.83 -8.76 -4.68
C ASN A 125 -3.36 -7.36 -4.25
N MET A 126 -4.27 -6.58 -3.66
CA MET A 126 -3.97 -5.29 -3.05
C MET A 126 -4.12 -5.37 -1.54
N GLY A 127 -3.16 -4.87 -0.80
CA GLY A 127 -3.30 -4.67 0.64
C GLY A 127 -4.07 -3.38 0.95
N ALA A 128 -4.78 -3.35 2.07
CA ALA A 128 -5.56 -2.17 2.48
C ALA A 128 -4.68 -0.94 2.72
N PHE A 129 -3.53 -1.10 3.36
CA PHE A 129 -2.59 -0.01 3.60
C PHE A 129 -1.95 0.49 2.30
N PHE A 130 -1.69 -0.40 1.36
CA PHE A 130 -1.21 0.00 0.03
C PHE A 130 -2.27 0.82 -0.72
N VAL A 131 -3.54 0.42 -0.66
CA VAL A 131 -4.64 1.20 -1.26
C VAL A 131 -4.76 2.57 -0.60
N ILE A 132 -4.64 2.65 0.74
CA ILE A 132 -4.62 3.93 1.45
C ILE A 132 -3.47 4.81 0.97
N ALA A 133 -2.26 4.25 0.83
CA ALA A 133 -1.10 4.99 0.34
C ALA A 133 -1.30 5.53 -1.08
N VAL A 134 -1.86 4.72 -1.98
CA VAL A 134 -2.19 5.12 -3.36
C VAL A 134 -3.25 6.23 -3.39
N LEU A 135 -4.35 6.06 -2.64
CA LEU A 135 -5.43 7.04 -2.58
C LEU A 135 -5.03 8.32 -1.83
N SER A 136 -4.06 8.27 -0.94
CA SER A 136 -3.52 9.47 -0.30
C SER A 136 -2.65 10.30 -1.25
N THR A 137 -2.00 9.67 -2.24
CA THR A 137 -1.00 10.32 -3.09
C THR A 137 -1.53 10.66 -4.48
N ILE A 138 -2.09 9.69 -5.20
CA ILE A 138 -2.47 9.88 -6.61
C ILE A 138 -3.60 10.91 -6.78
N PRO A 139 -4.74 10.84 -6.08
CA PRO A 139 -5.83 11.80 -6.27
C PRO A 139 -5.43 13.24 -5.93
N VAL A 140 -4.63 13.43 -4.90
CA VAL A 140 -4.14 14.76 -4.50
C VAL A 140 -3.24 15.38 -5.56
N ASN A 141 -2.31 14.61 -6.12
CA ASN A 141 -1.45 15.07 -7.20
C ASN A 141 -2.23 15.28 -8.51
N LEU A 142 -3.17 14.38 -8.82
CA LEU A 142 -4.06 14.54 -9.98
C LEU A 142 -4.90 15.82 -9.86
N PHE A 143 -5.50 16.07 -8.71
CA PHE A 143 -6.24 17.30 -8.43
C PHE A 143 -5.36 18.55 -8.64
N SER A 144 -4.13 18.52 -8.10
CA SER A 144 -3.18 19.61 -8.27
C SER A 144 -2.84 19.89 -9.73
N VAL A 145 -2.67 18.83 -10.54
CA VAL A 145 -2.39 18.97 -11.99
C VAL A 145 -3.61 19.53 -12.74
N VAL A 146 -4.81 18.97 -12.47
CA VAL A 146 -6.04 19.33 -13.20
C VAL A 146 -6.47 20.77 -12.89
N PHE A 147 -6.38 21.17 -11.64
CA PHE A 147 -6.84 22.51 -11.19
C PHE A 147 -5.72 23.55 -11.09
N GLY A 148 -4.47 23.19 -11.42
CA GLY A 148 -3.34 24.10 -11.34
C GLY A 148 -3.02 24.55 -9.90
N VAL A 149 -3.43 23.80 -8.89
CA VAL A 149 -3.23 24.16 -7.48
C VAL A 149 -1.83 23.78 -7.04
N VAL A 150 -1.02 24.80 -6.71
CA VAL A 150 0.37 24.57 -6.27
C VAL A 150 0.44 23.99 -4.87
N GLN A 151 -0.44 24.44 -3.97
CA GLN A 151 -0.50 24.00 -2.58
C GLN A 151 -1.87 23.36 -2.27
N PRO A 152 -2.02 22.03 -2.43
CA PRO A 152 -3.31 21.33 -2.18
C PRO A 152 -3.83 21.53 -0.75
N ARG A 153 -2.94 21.78 0.21
CA ARG A 153 -3.30 21.99 1.63
C ARG A 153 -4.15 23.25 1.86
N ASP A 154 -4.13 24.20 0.93
CA ASP A 154 -4.92 25.43 1.02
C ASP A 154 -6.38 25.21 0.57
N VAL A 155 -6.68 24.05 -0.01
CA VAL A 155 -8.03 23.70 -0.45
C VAL A 155 -8.89 23.30 0.75
N PRO A 156 -10.09 23.88 0.89
CA PRO A 156 -11.02 23.49 1.95
C PRO A 156 -11.32 21.99 1.92
N GLY A 157 -11.26 21.34 3.08
CA GLY A 157 -11.48 19.91 3.19
C GLY A 157 -10.26 19.01 2.97
N TYR A 158 -9.10 19.57 2.60
CA TYR A 158 -7.86 18.80 2.43
C TYR A 158 -7.55 17.91 3.64
N TRP A 159 -7.58 18.45 4.85
CA TRP A 159 -7.27 17.73 6.08
C TRP A 159 -8.31 16.66 6.44
N VAL A 160 -9.56 16.86 6.05
CA VAL A 160 -10.65 15.90 6.28
C VAL A 160 -10.59 14.73 5.29
N TYR A 161 -10.05 14.97 4.09
CA TYR A 161 -9.93 13.96 3.05
C TYR A 161 -9.18 12.70 3.51
N PHE A 162 -8.03 12.86 4.15
CA PHE A 162 -7.17 11.73 4.51
C PHE A 162 -7.79 10.79 5.55
N PRO A 163 -8.29 11.27 6.70
CA PRO A 163 -8.92 10.38 7.66
C PRO A 163 -10.23 9.79 7.10
N ALA A 164 -11.04 10.55 6.38
CA ALA A 164 -12.28 10.07 5.79
C ALA A 164 -12.00 8.93 4.78
N MET A 165 -11.03 9.12 3.90
CA MET A 165 -10.62 8.13 2.91
C MET A 165 -10.03 6.88 3.59
N ALA A 166 -9.17 7.04 4.61
CA ALA A 166 -8.63 5.92 5.35
C ALA A 166 -9.73 5.07 6.01
N ILE A 167 -10.71 5.72 6.65
CA ILE A 167 -11.88 5.05 7.25
C ILE A 167 -12.69 4.32 6.16
N LEU A 168 -12.97 4.97 5.03
CA LEU A 168 -13.75 4.38 3.93
C LEU A 168 -13.08 3.12 3.39
N VAL A 169 -11.76 3.16 3.15
CA VAL A 169 -10.97 1.99 2.71
C VAL A 169 -11.04 0.88 3.75
N LEU A 170 -10.88 1.21 5.03
CA LEU A 170 -10.95 0.23 6.10
C LEU A 170 -12.33 -0.42 6.17
N VAL A 171 -13.41 0.33 6.05
CA VAL A 171 -14.78 -0.21 6.03
C VAL A 171 -14.98 -1.15 4.85
N PHE A 172 -14.49 -0.78 3.66
CA PHE A 172 -14.61 -1.57 2.45
C PHE A 172 -13.81 -2.89 2.53
N PHE A 173 -12.54 -2.81 2.96
CA PHE A 173 -11.66 -3.98 3.04
C PHE A 173 -11.99 -4.92 4.19
N PHE A 174 -12.54 -4.41 5.28
CA PHE A 174 -12.78 -5.17 6.50
C PHE A 174 -14.26 -5.44 6.77
N ARG A 175 -15.00 -5.87 5.77
CA ARG A 175 -16.36 -6.37 5.95
C ARG A 175 -16.46 -7.45 7.05
N HIS A 176 -15.33 -8.07 7.40
CA HIS A 176 -15.20 -9.14 8.39
C HIS A 176 -14.56 -8.69 9.71
N TRP A 177 -14.64 -7.42 10.07
CA TRP A 177 -14.09 -6.87 11.33
C TRP A 177 -14.55 -7.59 12.60
N ARG A 178 -15.63 -8.34 12.53
CA ARG A 178 -16.19 -9.09 13.68
C ARG A 178 -15.17 -10.05 14.27
N HIS A 179 -14.24 -10.57 13.50
CA HIS A 179 -13.26 -11.59 13.92
C HIS A 179 -11.97 -11.00 14.51
N PHE A 180 -11.80 -9.69 14.53
CA PHE A 180 -10.61 -9.07 15.10
C PHE A 180 -10.80 -8.75 16.59
N PRO A 181 -9.79 -9.04 17.45
CA PRO A 181 -9.77 -8.54 18.82
C PRO A 181 -9.73 -7.00 18.81
N ALA A 182 -10.34 -6.38 19.84
CA ALA A 182 -10.47 -4.93 19.91
C ALA A 182 -9.14 -4.17 19.76
N GLY A 183 -8.09 -4.62 20.44
CA GLY A 183 -6.76 -4.00 20.35
C GLY A 183 -6.18 -4.00 18.93
N ARG A 184 -6.41 -5.06 18.14
CA ARG A 184 -5.95 -5.12 16.75
C ARG A 184 -6.75 -4.20 15.85
N LYS A 185 -8.05 -4.00 16.11
CA LYS A 185 -8.87 -3.02 15.38
C LYS A 185 -8.34 -1.61 15.56
N VAL A 186 -8.04 -1.24 16.81
CA VAL A 186 -7.46 0.07 17.14
C VAL A 186 -6.11 0.25 16.44
N LEU A 187 -5.23 -0.75 16.50
CA LEU A 187 -3.92 -0.70 15.83
C LEU A 187 -4.07 -0.47 14.31
N VAL A 188 -4.97 -1.19 13.65
CA VAL A 188 -5.22 -1.04 12.21
C VAL A 188 -5.71 0.37 11.88
N VAL A 189 -6.67 0.89 12.64
CA VAL A 189 -7.22 2.25 12.43
C VAL A 189 -6.14 3.32 12.64
N LEU A 190 -5.39 3.24 13.74
CA LEU A 190 -4.31 4.20 14.03
C LEU A 190 -3.22 4.16 12.96
N THR A 191 -2.83 2.96 12.51
CA THR A 191 -1.83 2.82 11.45
C THR A 191 -2.34 3.38 10.13
N ALA A 192 -3.61 3.16 9.79
CA ALA A 192 -4.22 3.67 8.56
C ALA A 192 -4.28 5.20 8.54
N ILE A 193 -4.74 5.81 9.64
CA ILE A 193 -4.81 7.27 9.79
C ILE A 193 -3.39 7.85 9.80
N GLY A 194 -2.46 7.26 10.54
CA GLY A 194 -1.07 7.69 10.57
C GLY A 194 -0.43 7.65 9.18
N LEU A 195 -0.62 6.56 8.44
CA LEU A 195 -0.11 6.43 7.07
C LEU A 195 -0.68 7.49 6.13
N ALA A 196 -1.99 7.72 6.19
CA ALA A 196 -2.64 8.77 5.40
C ALA A 196 -2.15 10.17 5.78
N SER A 197 -1.92 10.43 7.07
CA SER A 197 -1.48 11.73 7.57
C SER A 197 -0.04 12.08 7.20
N ILE A 198 0.84 11.10 6.96
CA ILE A 198 2.21 11.35 6.51
C ILE A 198 2.21 12.18 5.23
N VAL A 199 1.31 11.89 4.28
CA VAL A 199 1.18 12.63 3.02
C VAL A 199 0.56 14.01 3.22
N ALA A 200 -0.28 14.16 4.25
CA ALA A 200 -0.93 15.44 4.52
C ALA A 200 0.04 16.50 5.05
N VAL A 201 1.09 16.09 5.75
CA VAL A 201 2.08 16.98 6.38
C VAL A 201 3.24 17.32 5.44
N GLY A 202 3.60 16.41 4.51
CA GLY A 202 4.68 16.59 3.52
C GLY A 202 4.20 17.38 2.31
#